data_04370c92f194feaa670b969021205a0e
#
_entry.id   04370c92f194feaa670b969021205a0e
#
_cell.length_a   1.000
_cell.length_b   1.000
_cell.length_c   1.000
_cell.angle_alpha   90.00
_cell.angle_beta   90.00
_cell.angle_gamma   90.00
#
_symmetry.space_group_name_H-M   'P 1'
#
loop_
_entity.id
_entity.type
_entity.pdbx_description
1 polymer ?
#
loop_
_entity_poly.entity_id
_entity_poly.type
_entity_poly.pdbx_seq_one_letter_code
_entity_poly.pdbx_strand_id
1 'polypeptide(L)'
;RTQLSPEVRPAFFFADDVPTSVRDSLEFAFYAAITEWGNFGPIEYWVVGADTQAAERLADRFCEHRVQRGDLSQEECEEIGPRRAEFVEYASRAEAMLISGHPFIDAGWNGGLEWGLHLFSSSYPPGWAGLEDARPEDDQTVLFHEYFHAIQNAHLDTLDWSERQELMGPVWWVEGGAEFMAQVATSRLRAS
;
A
#
# COMPACT_ATOMS: atom_id res chain seq x y z
N ARG A 1 -10.46 7.11 17.08
CA ARG A 1 -9.10 6.69 17.53
C ARG A 1 -8.19 7.90 17.61
N THR A 2 -7.33 7.94 18.62
CA THR A 2 -6.34 9.01 18.76
C THR A 2 -5.22 8.77 17.76
N GLN A 3 -4.71 9.85 17.13
CA GLN A 3 -3.49 9.75 16.32
C GLN A 3 -2.37 9.09 17.14
N LEU A 4 -1.62 8.19 16.52
CA LEU A 4 -0.45 7.62 17.16
C LEU A 4 0.67 8.66 17.24
N SER A 5 1.59 8.42 18.17
CA SER A 5 2.82 9.19 18.23
C SER A 5 3.58 9.11 16.90
N PRO A 6 4.16 10.23 16.41
CA PRO A 6 5.01 10.22 15.22
C PRO A 6 6.24 9.30 15.32
N GLU A 7 6.52 8.76 16.50
CA GLU A 7 7.59 7.78 16.72
C GLU A 7 7.24 6.38 16.16
N VAL A 8 5.96 6.07 15.91
CA VAL A 8 5.56 4.80 15.28
C VAL A 8 5.81 4.92 13.77
N ARG A 9 6.93 4.39 13.32
CA ARG A 9 7.32 4.43 11.90
C ARG A 9 6.66 3.33 11.12
N PRO A 10 6.25 3.58 9.85
CA PRO A 10 5.87 2.55 8.92
C PRO A 10 6.99 1.53 8.70
N ALA A 11 6.63 0.26 8.54
CA ALA A 11 7.54 -0.78 8.10
C ALA A 11 7.34 -1.01 6.60
N PHE A 12 8.45 -0.98 5.84
CA PHE A 12 8.43 -1.19 4.40
C PHE A 12 9.13 -2.51 4.05
N PHE A 13 8.49 -3.27 3.17
CA PHE A 13 8.98 -4.55 2.68
C PHE A 13 8.97 -4.52 1.15
N PHE A 14 10.13 -4.75 0.56
CA PHE A 14 10.30 -4.67 -0.89
C PHE A 14 10.73 -6.02 -1.46
N ALA A 15 10.21 -6.37 -2.63
CA ALA A 15 10.77 -7.44 -3.42
C ALA A 15 12.22 -7.08 -3.83
N ASP A 16 13.03 -8.10 -4.06
CA ASP A 16 14.49 -7.93 -4.25
C ASP A 16 14.82 -7.12 -5.51
N ASP A 17 13.94 -7.18 -6.51
CA ASP A 17 14.07 -6.49 -7.81
C ASP A 17 13.59 -5.03 -7.79
N VAL A 18 13.01 -4.54 -6.68
CA VAL A 18 12.62 -3.12 -6.58
C VAL A 18 13.85 -2.24 -6.40
N PRO A 19 14.12 -1.29 -7.31
CA PRO A 19 15.29 -0.41 -7.23
C PRO A 19 15.29 0.46 -5.96
N THR A 20 16.47 0.75 -5.44
CA THR A 20 16.63 1.59 -4.24
C THR A 20 16.00 2.98 -4.42
N SER A 21 16.14 3.59 -5.60
CA SER A 21 15.52 4.89 -5.90
C SER A 21 14.00 4.87 -5.77
N VAL A 22 13.36 3.77 -6.17
CA VAL A 22 11.91 3.57 -6.01
C VAL A 22 11.54 3.43 -4.54
N ARG A 23 12.34 2.65 -3.77
CA ARG A 23 12.13 2.49 -2.32
C ARG A 23 12.20 3.84 -1.61
N ASP A 24 13.25 4.62 -1.87
CA ASP A 24 13.45 5.93 -1.26
C ASP A 24 12.30 6.91 -1.61
N SER A 25 11.84 6.91 -2.86
CA SER A 25 10.73 7.76 -3.32
C SER A 25 9.41 7.37 -2.65
N LEU A 26 9.12 6.07 -2.54
CA LEU A 26 7.91 5.57 -1.90
C LEU A 26 7.90 5.90 -0.40
N GLU A 27 9.01 5.65 0.29
CA GLU A 27 9.13 5.98 1.71
C GLU A 27 8.94 7.49 1.94
N PHE A 28 9.61 8.33 1.14
CA PHE A 28 9.45 9.78 1.22
C PHE A 28 8.00 10.22 1.02
N ALA A 29 7.35 9.70 -0.02
CA ALA A 29 5.96 10.05 -0.34
C ALA A 29 4.99 9.61 0.77
N PHE A 30 5.23 8.43 1.35
CA PHE A 30 4.41 7.93 2.47
C PHE A 30 4.59 8.78 3.74
N TYR A 31 5.83 9.18 4.06
CA TYR A 31 6.07 10.13 5.15
C TYR A 31 5.45 11.51 4.90
N ALA A 32 5.37 11.95 3.65
CA ALA A 32 4.66 13.18 3.30
C ALA A 32 3.16 13.07 3.61
N ALA A 33 2.51 11.93 3.30
CA ALA A 33 1.11 11.67 3.63
C ALA A 33 0.87 11.67 5.15
N ILE A 34 1.74 11.02 5.92
CA ILE A 34 1.69 11.04 7.40
C ILE A 34 1.88 12.47 7.94
N THR A 35 2.75 13.25 7.34
CA THR A 35 2.98 14.64 7.76
C THR A 35 1.77 15.53 7.48
N GLU A 36 1.10 15.32 6.34
CA GLU A 36 -0.08 16.11 5.95
C GLU A 36 -1.29 15.78 6.84
N TRP A 37 -1.51 14.51 7.17
CA TRP A 37 -2.76 14.07 7.80
C TRP A 37 -2.59 13.45 9.20
N GLY A 38 -1.39 13.16 9.63
CA GLY A 38 -1.10 12.47 10.89
C GLY A 38 -0.95 10.96 10.72
N ASN A 39 -0.46 10.31 11.79
CA ASN A 39 -0.27 8.85 11.82
C ASN A 39 -1.45 8.19 12.55
N PHE A 40 -2.23 7.41 11.82
CA PHE A 40 -3.46 6.78 12.32
C PHE A 40 -3.30 5.31 12.73
N GLY A 41 -2.12 4.76 12.69
CA GLY A 41 -1.88 3.39 13.16
C GLY A 41 -0.51 2.86 12.77
N PRO A 42 -0.08 1.72 13.34
CA PRO A 42 1.02 0.98 12.78
C PRO A 42 0.72 0.63 11.33
N ILE A 43 1.74 0.72 10.49
CA ILE A 43 1.60 0.56 9.04
C ILE A 43 2.64 -0.44 8.56
N GLU A 44 2.22 -1.32 7.69
CA GLU A 44 3.11 -2.16 6.89
C GLU A 44 2.80 -1.98 5.41
N TYR A 45 3.84 -1.77 4.61
CA TYR A 45 3.72 -1.59 3.17
C TYR A 45 4.61 -2.57 2.41
N TRP A 46 3.97 -3.40 1.58
CA TRP A 46 4.59 -4.47 0.82
C TRP A 46 4.62 -4.12 -0.66
N VAL A 47 5.80 -4.00 -1.26
CA VAL A 47 5.98 -3.50 -2.63
C VAL A 47 6.60 -4.58 -3.50
N VAL A 48 5.90 -4.90 -4.56
CA VAL A 48 6.27 -5.93 -5.54
C VAL A 48 6.99 -5.28 -6.71
N GLY A 49 8.06 -5.90 -7.21
CA GLY A 49 8.71 -5.54 -8.44
C GLY A 49 8.03 -6.13 -9.68
N ALA A 50 8.80 -6.35 -10.75
CA ALA A 50 8.33 -6.93 -12.00
C ALA A 50 8.78 -8.40 -12.19
N ASP A 51 9.56 -8.94 -11.26
CA ASP A 51 10.00 -10.34 -11.27
C ASP A 51 9.06 -11.20 -10.40
N THR A 52 8.34 -12.12 -11.04
CA THR A 52 7.41 -13.03 -10.36
C THR A 52 8.09 -13.90 -9.31
N GLN A 53 9.35 -14.31 -9.52
CA GLN A 53 10.10 -15.08 -8.53
C GLN A 53 10.47 -14.22 -7.31
N ALA A 54 10.78 -12.94 -7.51
CA ALA A 54 10.99 -12.01 -6.40
C ALA A 54 9.70 -11.76 -5.63
N ALA A 55 8.56 -11.71 -6.31
CA ALA A 55 7.23 -11.61 -5.70
C ALA A 55 6.89 -12.85 -4.85
N GLU A 56 7.21 -14.05 -5.34
CA GLU A 56 7.04 -15.29 -4.55
C GLU A 56 7.88 -15.25 -3.26
N ARG A 57 9.16 -14.86 -3.36
CA ARG A 57 10.02 -14.72 -2.16
C ARG A 57 9.49 -13.66 -1.19
N LEU A 58 8.90 -12.57 -1.72
CA LEU A 58 8.28 -11.56 -0.88
C LEU A 58 7.05 -12.12 -0.15
N ALA A 59 6.24 -12.96 -0.82
CA ALA A 59 5.11 -13.64 -0.22
C ALA A 59 5.54 -14.63 0.89
N ASP A 60 6.64 -15.36 0.68
CA ASP A 60 7.23 -16.21 1.72
C ASP A 60 7.66 -15.39 2.94
N ARG A 61 8.32 -14.25 2.72
CA ARG A 61 8.69 -13.29 3.79
C ARG A 61 7.49 -12.70 4.50
N PHE A 62 6.41 -12.43 3.79
CA PHE A 62 5.14 -11.98 4.40
C PHE A 62 4.62 -13.04 5.36
N CYS A 63 4.57 -14.30 4.91
CA CYS A 63 4.18 -15.44 5.70
C CYS A 63 5.02 -15.58 6.98
N GLU A 64 6.34 -15.65 6.83
CA GLU A 64 7.27 -15.73 7.96
C GLU A 64 7.07 -14.58 8.96
N HIS A 65 6.89 -13.37 8.47
CA HIS A 65 6.67 -12.19 9.29
C HIS A 65 5.37 -12.27 10.10
N ARG A 66 4.26 -12.72 9.48
CA ARG A 66 2.97 -12.93 10.18
C ARG A 66 3.08 -14.00 11.28
N VAL A 67 3.74 -15.12 10.98
CA VAL A 67 3.96 -16.20 11.95
C VAL A 67 4.83 -15.74 13.12
N GLN A 68 5.92 -15.03 12.84
CA GLN A 68 6.80 -14.48 13.89
C GLN A 68 6.10 -13.47 14.80
N ARG A 69 5.16 -12.71 14.29
CA ARG A 69 4.34 -11.79 15.08
C ARG A 69 3.23 -12.49 15.85
N GLY A 70 2.91 -13.72 15.52
CA GLY A 70 1.78 -14.46 16.07
C GLY A 70 0.42 -14.04 15.50
N ASP A 71 0.43 -13.36 14.36
CA ASP A 71 -0.78 -12.94 13.64
C ASP A 71 -1.46 -14.14 12.94
N LEU A 72 -0.67 -15.12 12.51
CA LEU A 72 -1.08 -16.34 11.83
C LEU A 72 -0.30 -17.55 12.35
N SER A 73 -0.90 -18.74 12.30
CA SER A 73 -0.18 -19.98 12.42
C SER A 73 0.56 -20.35 11.13
N GLN A 74 1.48 -21.29 11.20
CA GLN A 74 2.18 -21.79 10.01
C GLN A 74 1.20 -22.40 8.99
N GLU A 75 0.19 -23.13 9.44
CA GLU A 75 -0.83 -23.74 8.60
C GLU A 75 -1.69 -22.68 7.90
N GLU A 76 -2.19 -21.69 8.64
CA GLU A 76 -2.93 -20.57 8.05
C GLU A 76 -2.09 -19.80 7.03
N CYS A 77 -0.79 -19.66 7.29
CA CYS A 77 0.11 -18.98 6.40
C CYS A 77 0.34 -19.74 5.08
N GLU A 78 0.42 -21.07 5.13
CA GLU A 78 0.54 -21.92 3.94
C GLU A 78 -0.76 -21.92 3.12
N GLU A 79 -1.92 -21.76 3.77
CA GLU A 79 -3.22 -21.59 3.13
C GLU A 79 -3.44 -20.18 2.51
N ILE A 80 -2.58 -19.20 2.82
CA ILE A 80 -2.62 -17.86 2.19
C ILE A 80 -2.15 -17.89 0.71
N GLY A 81 -2.54 -18.92 -0.03
CA GLY A 81 -2.47 -18.91 -1.49
C GLY A 81 -2.97 -17.59 -2.13
N PRO A 82 -4.06 -16.94 -1.62
CA PRO A 82 -4.51 -15.66 -2.14
C PRO A 82 -3.47 -14.54 -2.10
N ARG A 83 -2.70 -14.37 -1.02
CA ARG A 83 -1.68 -13.31 -0.94
C ARG A 83 -0.49 -13.56 -1.86
N ARG A 84 -0.04 -14.82 -1.96
CA ARG A 84 0.98 -15.19 -2.94
C ARG A 84 0.50 -14.94 -4.36
N ALA A 85 -0.74 -15.34 -4.69
CA ALA A 85 -1.32 -15.11 -6.00
C ALA A 85 -1.41 -13.62 -6.32
N GLU A 86 -1.82 -12.77 -5.38
CA GLU A 86 -1.89 -11.33 -5.52
C GLU A 86 -0.50 -10.71 -5.83
N PHE A 87 0.54 -11.07 -5.07
CA PHE A 87 1.89 -10.55 -5.31
C PHE A 87 2.43 -10.99 -6.67
N VAL A 88 2.23 -12.25 -7.06
CA VAL A 88 2.63 -12.76 -8.38
C VAL A 88 1.85 -12.07 -9.50
N GLU A 89 0.55 -11.83 -9.30
CA GLU A 89 -0.27 -11.10 -10.26
C GLU A 89 0.19 -9.66 -10.43
N TYR A 90 0.51 -8.95 -9.33
CA TYR A 90 1.07 -7.61 -9.36
C TYR A 90 2.39 -7.57 -10.13
N ALA A 91 3.30 -8.52 -9.87
CA ALA A 91 4.57 -8.61 -10.59
C ALA A 91 4.37 -8.88 -12.09
N SER A 92 3.45 -9.79 -12.44
CA SER A 92 3.14 -10.09 -13.85
C SER A 92 2.55 -8.88 -14.59
N ARG A 93 1.71 -8.10 -13.94
CA ARG A 93 1.17 -6.86 -14.52
C ARG A 93 2.25 -5.78 -14.65
N ALA A 94 3.13 -5.66 -13.66
CA ALA A 94 4.27 -4.75 -13.73
C ALA A 94 5.24 -5.13 -14.87
N GLU A 95 5.52 -6.43 -15.08
CA GLU A 95 6.29 -6.90 -16.21
C GLU A 95 5.62 -6.53 -17.55
N ALA A 96 4.31 -6.79 -17.67
CA ALA A 96 3.55 -6.44 -18.87
C ALA A 96 3.55 -4.93 -19.13
N MET A 97 3.46 -4.10 -18.09
CA MET A 97 3.60 -2.64 -18.17
C MET A 97 4.96 -2.24 -18.72
N LEU A 98 6.05 -2.79 -18.18
CA LEU A 98 7.41 -2.49 -18.65
C LEU A 98 7.63 -2.89 -20.12
N ILE A 99 7.03 -4.00 -20.56
CA ILE A 99 7.12 -4.47 -21.94
C ILE A 99 6.28 -3.59 -22.89
N SER A 100 5.08 -3.21 -22.49
CA SER A 100 4.15 -2.45 -23.33
C SER A 100 4.42 -0.95 -23.36
N GLY A 101 5.12 -0.41 -22.34
CA GLY A 101 5.31 1.02 -22.12
C GLY A 101 4.06 1.74 -21.58
N HIS A 102 2.98 1.02 -21.29
CA HIS A 102 1.75 1.64 -20.74
C HIS A 102 1.82 1.67 -19.23
N PRO A 103 1.93 2.87 -18.61
CA PRO A 103 2.05 2.97 -17.16
C PRO A 103 0.76 2.51 -16.45
N PHE A 104 0.95 1.67 -15.47
CA PHE A 104 -0.13 1.19 -14.61
C PHE A 104 0.43 0.82 -13.24
N ILE A 105 -0.28 1.15 -12.16
CA ILE A 105 0.06 0.75 -10.80
C ILE A 105 -1.14 0.08 -10.15
N ASP A 106 -0.94 -1.12 -9.63
CA ASP A 106 -1.84 -1.72 -8.65
C ASP A 106 -1.40 -1.26 -7.26
N ALA A 107 -2.28 -0.67 -6.51
CA ALA A 107 -2.05 -0.32 -5.12
C ALA A 107 -3.33 -0.48 -4.33
N GLY A 108 -3.21 -0.75 -3.04
CA GLY A 108 -4.38 -0.89 -2.19
C GLY A 108 -4.07 -0.88 -0.70
N TRP A 109 -5.01 -0.37 0.07
CA TRP A 109 -5.13 -0.68 1.48
C TRP A 109 -5.81 -2.05 1.62
N ASN A 110 -5.11 -3.02 2.23
CA ASN A 110 -5.48 -4.43 2.23
C ASN A 110 -5.94 -4.95 3.61
N GLY A 111 -6.45 -4.08 4.48
CA GLY A 111 -6.91 -4.48 5.81
C GLY A 111 -5.83 -4.48 6.87
N GLY A 112 -5.62 -5.58 7.57
CA GLY A 112 -4.64 -5.74 8.64
C GLY A 112 -5.11 -5.26 10.01
N LEU A 113 -6.34 -4.77 10.12
CA LEU A 113 -6.89 -4.24 11.38
C LEU A 113 -7.06 -5.33 12.44
N GLU A 114 -7.30 -6.56 12.03
CA GLU A 114 -7.34 -7.75 12.88
C GLU A 114 -6.00 -8.00 13.57
N TRP A 115 -4.89 -7.55 12.96
CA TRP A 115 -3.52 -7.61 13.50
C TRP A 115 -3.09 -6.29 14.17
N GLY A 116 -4.02 -5.33 14.29
CA GLY A 116 -3.77 -4.03 14.91
C GLY A 116 -2.94 -3.07 14.06
N LEU A 117 -2.90 -3.26 12.75
CA LEU A 117 -2.15 -2.42 11.81
C LEU A 117 -2.97 -2.09 10.54
N HIS A 118 -2.45 -1.19 9.71
CA HIS A 118 -2.89 -0.98 8.35
C HIS A 118 -1.91 -1.64 7.39
N LEU A 119 -2.42 -2.55 6.58
CA LEU A 119 -1.65 -3.28 5.58
C LEU A 119 -1.86 -2.64 4.20
N PHE A 120 -0.76 -2.36 3.52
CA PHE A 120 -0.75 -1.87 2.15
C PHE A 120 0.06 -2.78 1.25
N SER A 121 -0.33 -2.88 -0.01
CA SER A 121 0.50 -3.46 -1.05
C SER A 121 0.41 -2.65 -2.33
N SER A 122 1.48 -2.67 -3.12
CA SER A 122 1.48 -2.11 -4.46
C SER A 122 2.40 -2.89 -5.40
N SER A 123 2.09 -2.78 -6.68
CA SER A 123 3.01 -3.17 -7.74
C SER A 123 4.11 -2.11 -7.92
N TYR A 124 4.99 -2.35 -8.89
CA TYR A 124 6.10 -1.47 -9.28
C TYR A 124 5.60 -0.08 -9.70
N PRO A 125 5.94 1.00 -8.97
CA PRO A 125 5.49 2.35 -9.30
C PRO A 125 6.15 2.87 -10.58
N PRO A 126 5.38 3.12 -11.66
CA PRO A 126 5.94 3.37 -13.00
C PRO A 126 6.68 4.70 -13.13
N GLY A 127 6.20 5.77 -12.50
CA GLY A 127 6.82 7.10 -12.58
C GLY A 127 8.15 7.16 -11.84
N TRP A 128 8.25 6.54 -10.68
CA TRP A 128 9.53 6.45 -9.94
C TRP A 128 10.48 5.42 -10.56
N ALA A 129 9.95 4.46 -11.29
CA ALA A 129 10.74 3.51 -12.07
C ALA A 129 11.32 4.13 -13.34
N GLY A 130 10.91 5.34 -13.72
CA GLY A 130 11.38 6.05 -14.90
C GLY A 130 10.78 5.56 -16.21
N LEU A 131 9.57 5.00 -16.19
CA LEU A 131 8.84 4.66 -17.40
C LEU A 131 8.48 5.95 -18.17
N GLU A 132 8.69 5.97 -19.49
CA GLU A 132 8.70 7.20 -20.32
C GLU A 132 7.40 8.02 -20.23
N ASP A 133 6.26 7.35 -20.22
CA ASP A 133 4.94 8.00 -20.17
C ASP A 133 4.34 8.11 -18.76
N ALA A 134 5.10 7.74 -17.72
CA ALA A 134 4.67 7.80 -16.33
C ALA A 134 5.28 8.99 -15.59
N ARG A 135 4.51 9.59 -14.69
CA ARG A 135 4.98 10.73 -13.89
C ARG A 135 5.09 10.36 -12.42
N PRO A 136 6.19 10.71 -11.75
CA PRO A 136 6.36 10.50 -10.31
C PRO A 136 5.21 11.06 -9.45
N GLU A 137 4.60 12.14 -9.93
CA GLU A 137 3.48 12.79 -9.24
C GLU A 137 2.20 11.93 -9.25
N ASP A 138 2.02 11.11 -10.27
CA ASP A 138 0.87 10.21 -10.34
C ASP A 138 1.03 9.08 -9.33
N ASP A 139 2.23 8.49 -9.21
CA ASP A 139 2.56 7.50 -8.17
C ASP A 139 2.35 8.06 -6.76
N GLN A 140 2.77 9.31 -6.53
CA GLN A 140 2.56 9.97 -5.25
C GLN A 140 1.08 10.23 -4.95
N THR A 141 0.30 10.58 -5.96
CA THR A 141 -1.14 10.78 -5.80
C THR A 141 -1.83 9.46 -5.44
N VAL A 142 -1.47 8.35 -6.09
CA VAL A 142 -1.97 7.02 -5.72
C VAL A 142 -1.62 6.68 -4.28
N LEU A 143 -0.40 6.97 -3.85
CA LEU A 143 0.03 6.69 -2.49
C LEU A 143 -0.77 7.48 -1.44
N PHE A 144 -1.06 8.75 -1.72
CA PHE A 144 -1.94 9.56 -0.87
C PHE A 144 -3.37 9.01 -0.85
N HIS A 145 -3.89 8.57 -2.00
CA HIS A 145 -5.19 7.94 -2.11
C HIS A 145 -5.30 6.73 -1.17
N GLU A 146 -4.36 5.80 -1.28
CA GLU A 146 -4.35 4.60 -0.45
C GLU A 146 -4.18 4.91 1.04
N TYR A 147 -3.31 5.86 1.39
CA TYR A 147 -3.18 6.26 2.78
C TYR A 147 -4.46 6.88 3.34
N PHE A 148 -5.25 7.58 2.51
CA PHE A 148 -6.51 8.12 2.95
C PHE A 148 -7.53 7.03 3.32
N HIS A 149 -7.49 5.87 2.68
CA HIS A 149 -8.29 4.71 3.10
C HIS A 149 -7.93 4.25 4.52
N ALA A 150 -6.67 4.29 4.93
CA ALA A 150 -6.30 4.02 6.31
C ALA A 150 -6.93 5.03 7.28
N ILE A 151 -6.97 6.32 6.91
CA ILE A 151 -7.62 7.36 7.70
C ILE A 151 -9.12 7.08 7.83
N GLN A 152 -9.81 6.82 6.71
CA GLN A 152 -11.23 6.48 6.71
C GLN A 152 -11.50 5.29 7.64
N ASN A 153 -10.70 4.25 7.54
CA ASN A 153 -10.82 3.04 8.35
C ASN A 153 -10.48 3.26 9.83
N ALA A 154 -9.52 4.12 10.14
CA ALA A 154 -9.13 4.42 11.52
C ALA A 154 -10.24 5.13 12.32
N HIS A 155 -11.20 5.73 11.66
CA HIS A 155 -12.34 6.40 12.29
C HIS A 155 -13.53 5.48 12.58
N LEU A 156 -13.46 4.20 12.21
CA LEU A 156 -14.50 3.22 12.47
C LEU A 156 -14.15 2.37 13.70
N ASP A 157 -15.10 2.20 14.61
CA ASP A 157 -14.91 1.50 15.90
C ASP A 157 -15.25 0.00 15.85
N THR A 158 -15.34 -0.58 14.65
CA THR A 158 -15.62 -2.00 14.45
C THR A 158 -14.52 -2.69 13.68
N LEU A 159 -14.29 -3.98 13.95
CA LEU A 159 -13.43 -4.87 13.16
C LEU A 159 -14.22 -5.75 12.20
N ASP A 160 -15.55 -5.78 12.34
CA ASP A 160 -16.41 -6.52 11.42
C ASP A 160 -16.41 -5.87 10.05
N TRP A 161 -16.04 -6.65 9.02
CA TRP A 161 -15.89 -6.16 7.67
C TRP A 161 -17.20 -5.67 7.06
N SER A 162 -18.30 -6.39 7.28
CA SER A 162 -19.60 -6.03 6.72
C SER A 162 -20.13 -4.75 7.33
N GLU A 163 -20.01 -4.61 8.65
CA GLU A 163 -20.38 -3.39 9.36
C GLU A 163 -19.52 -2.19 8.92
N ARG A 164 -18.21 -2.40 8.70
CA ARG A 164 -17.32 -1.34 8.18
C ARG A 164 -17.75 -0.84 6.81
N GLN A 165 -18.07 -1.76 5.89
CA GLN A 165 -18.53 -1.38 4.56
C GLN A 165 -19.83 -0.58 4.61
N GLU A 166 -20.75 -0.94 5.50
CA GLU A 166 -21.99 -0.19 5.70
C GLU A 166 -21.74 1.20 6.27
N LEU A 167 -20.87 1.31 7.31
CA LEU A 167 -20.53 2.59 7.95
C LEU A 167 -19.70 3.53 7.06
N MET A 168 -18.86 3.00 6.19
CA MET A 168 -18.10 3.78 5.21
C MET A 168 -19.00 4.43 4.16
N GLY A 169 -20.16 3.82 3.89
CA GLY A 169 -21.10 4.30 2.89
C GLY A 169 -20.79 3.79 1.47
N PRO A 170 -21.38 4.40 0.44
CA PRO A 170 -21.25 3.91 -0.92
C PRO A 170 -19.83 4.09 -1.47
N VAL A 171 -19.41 3.15 -2.33
CA VAL A 171 -18.07 3.11 -2.93
C VAL A 171 -17.66 4.45 -3.56
N TRP A 172 -18.56 5.13 -4.29
CA TRP A 172 -18.25 6.42 -4.90
C TRP A 172 -17.90 7.52 -3.88
N TRP A 173 -18.40 7.43 -2.65
CA TRP A 173 -18.05 8.35 -1.57
C TRP A 173 -16.69 8.01 -0.97
N VAL A 174 -16.41 6.73 -0.76
CA VAL A 174 -15.15 6.24 -0.23
C VAL A 174 -14.01 6.57 -1.19
N GLU A 175 -14.13 6.13 -2.43
CA GLU A 175 -13.12 6.32 -3.48
C GLU A 175 -13.02 7.80 -3.92
N GLY A 176 -14.15 8.45 -4.11
CA GLY A 176 -14.16 9.87 -4.49
C GLY A 176 -13.59 10.77 -3.40
N GLY A 177 -13.81 10.43 -2.13
CA GLY A 177 -13.19 11.11 -1.00
C GLY A 177 -11.67 10.93 -0.97
N ALA A 178 -11.20 9.70 -1.15
CA ALA A 178 -9.77 9.38 -1.21
C ALA A 178 -9.09 10.09 -2.38
N GLU A 179 -9.68 10.04 -3.57
CA GLU A 179 -9.16 10.72 -4.76
C GLU A 179 -9.10 12.24 -4.57
N PHE A 180 -10.16 12.86 -4.09
CA PHE A 180 -10.19 14.29 -3.84
C PHE A 180 -9.10 14.73 -2.84
N MET A 181 -8.96 14.02 -1.74
CA MET A 181 -7.96 14.33 -0.72
C MET A 181 -6.53 14.10 -1.22
N ALA A 182 -6.30 13.06 -2.03
CA ALA A 182 -5.02 12.82 -2.67
C ALA A 182 -4.61 13.96 -3.60
N GLN A 183 -5.52 14.45 -4.44
CA GLN A 183 -5.27 15.59 -5.33
C GLN A 183 -4.96 16.87 -4.56
N VAL A 184 -5.67 17.14 -3.46
CA VAL A 184 -5.41 18.29 -2.59
C VAL A 184 -4.01 18.20 -1.97
N ALA A 185 -3.64 17.04 -1.41
CA ALA A 185 -2.33 16.86 -0.78
C ALA A 185 -1.18 16.96 -1.81
N THR A 186 -1.32 16.32 -2.96
CA THR A 186 -0.34 16.43 -4.06
C THR A 186 -0.16 17.88 -4.51
N SER A 187 -1.26 18.63 -4.64
CA SER A 187 -1.20 20.04 -5.04
C SER A 187 -0.48 20.91 -4.00
N ARG A 188 -0.67 20.65 -2.71
CA ARG A 188 0.03 21.36 -1.61
C ARG A 188 1.51 21.07 -1.59
N LEU A 189 1.86 19.80 -1.76
CA LEU A 189 3.26 19.39 -1.77
C LEU A 189 4.04 20.02 -2.93
N ARG A 190 3.40 20.22 -4.10
CA ARG A 190 4.01 20.90 -5.25
C ARG A 190 4.18 22.41 -5.04
N ALA A 191 3.43 23.00 -4.14
CA ALA A 191 3.47 24.44 -3.86
C ALA A 191 4.46 24.83 -2.76
N SER A 192 4.99 23.84 -2.02
CA SER A 192 5.95 24.02 -0.93
C SER A 192 7.39 23.95 -1.41
#